data_3c200f662472c8083084f3cfee16f464
#
_entry.id   3c200f662472c8083084f3cfee16f464
#
_cell.length_a   1.000
_cell.length_b   1.000
_cell.length_c   1.000
_cell.angle_alpha   90.00
_cell.angle_beta   90.00
_cell.angle_gamma   90.00
#
_symmetry.space_group_name_H-M   'P 1'
#
loop_
_entity.id
_entity.type
_entity.pdbx_description
1 polymer ?
#
loop_
_entity_poly.entity_id
_entity_poly.type
_entity_poly.pdbx_seq_one_letter_code
_entity_poly.pdbx_strand_id
1 'polypeptide(L)'
;KDEALYNKLFFYYNAVGGTPGPQDAFLALRGIKTLHLRMQAHCANGRVVAEYLKNHPKIEKIYWPGFTDHPGHEIAKKQMKDFGGMISIVLKDADMQETFRIASRFKVFTLAESLGGVESLVNHPATMTHGSIPKEIREEVGVVDNLLRLSVGIEDAEDLIADLEQVLS
;
A
#
# COMPACT_ATOMS: atom_id res chain seq x y z
N LYS A 1 10.99 20.17 -21.65
CA LYS A 1 9.57 19.90 -21.94
C LYS A 1 9.51 19.44 -23.39
N ASP A 2 8.94 18.28 -23.64
CA ASP A 2 8.86 17.66 -24.97
C ASP A 2 7.51 18.03 -25.61
N GLU A 3 7.57 18.90 -26.62
CA GLU A 3 6.38 19.39 -27.33
C GLU A 3 5.72 18.29 -28.18
N ALA A 4 6.51 17.40 -28.76
CA ALA A 4 5.98 16.29 -29.56
C ALA A 4 5.19 15.31 -28.69
N LEU A 5 5.71 15.00 -27.50
CA LEU A 5 4.98 14.18 -26.51
C LEU A 5 3.71 14.88 -26.03
N TYR A 6 3.76 16.19 -25.77
CA TYR A 6 2.57 16.96 -25.40
C TYR A 6 1.47 16.89 -26.46
N ASN A 7 1.82 17.13 -27.73
CA ASN A 7 0.86 17.10 -28.83
C ASN A 7 0.24 15.70 -29.04
N LYS A 8 1.05 14.64 -28.85
CA LYS A 8 0.57 13.27 -28.93
C LYS A 8 -0.42 12.95 -27.79
N LEU A 9 -0.10 13.34 -26.57
CA LEU A 9 -0.99 13.15 -25.41
C LEU A 9 -2.28 13.97 -25.55
N PHE A 10 -2.19 15.22 -26.04
CA PHE A 10 -3.34 16.06 -26.28
C PHE A 10 -4.27 15.49 -27.35
N PHE A 11 -3.71 14.90 -28.41
CA PHE A 11 -4.49 14.22 -29.44
C PHE A 11 -5.27 13.04 -28.82
N TYR A 12 -4.63 12.17 -28.06
CA TYR A 12 -5.31 11.05 -27.42
C TYR A 12 -6.35 11.50 -26.38
N TYR A 13 -6.03 12.48 -25.58
CA TYR A 13 -6.95 13.09 -24.63
C TYR A 13 -8.25 13.55 -25.31
N ASN A 14 -8.13 14.24 -26.44
CA ASN A 14 -9.29 14.72 -27.20
C ASN A 14 -10.03 13.59 -27.94
N ALA A 15 -9.30 12.67 -28.57
CA ALA A 15 -9.89 11.61 -29.38
C ALA A 15 -10.62 10.54 -28.55
N VAL A 16 -10.10 10.21 -27.36
CA VAL A 16 -10.65 9.18 -26.46
C VAL A 16 -11.64 9.78 -25.45
N GLY A 17 -11.61 11.11 -25.25
CA GLY A 17 -12.46 11.78 -24.26
C GLY A 17 -12.03 11.50 -22.82
N GLY A 18 -10.72 11.29 -22.57
CA GLY A 18 -10.15 10.96 -21.26
C GLY A 18 -10.16 12.13 -20.26
N THR A 19 -11.30 12.81 -20.15
CA THR A 19 -11.52 13.94 -19.23
C THR A 19 -12.40 13.51 -18.05
N PRO A 20 -12.08 13.95 -16.81
CA PRO A 20 -12.98 13.72 -15.69
C PRO A 20 -14.29 14.50 -15.88
N GLY A 21 -15.39 13.90 -15.42
CA GLY A 21 -16.66 14.61 -15.30
C GLY A 21 -16.58 15.78 -14.33
N PRO A 22 -17.51 16.75 -14.37
CA PRO A 22 -17.51 17.90 -13.45
C PRO A 22 -17.51 17.49 -11.97
N GLN A 23 -18.25 16.44 -11.61
CA GLN A 23 -18.30 15.91 -10.25
C GLN A 23 -16.97 15.29 -9.83
N ASP A 24 -16.33 14.51 -10.70
CA ASP A 24 -15.03 13.91 -10.43
C ASP A 24 -13.94 14.98 -10.26
N ALA A 25 -13.96 16.00 -11.15
CA ALA A 25 -13.06 17.14 -11.06
C ALA A 25 -13.25 17.91 -9.73
N PHE A 26 -14.49 18.14 -9.31
CA PHE A 26 -14.81 18.79 -8.04
C PHE A 26 -14.28 17.99 -6.84
N LEU A 27 -14.51 16.67 -6.81
CA LEU A 27 -14.05 15.78 -5.74
C LEU A 27 -12.52 15.73 -5.68
N ALA A 28 -11.85 15.64 -6.84
CA ALA A 28 -10.39 15.65 -6.91
C ALA A 28 -9.82 16.99 -6.40
N LEU A 29 -10.34 18.11 -6.84
CA LEU A 29 -9.92 19.44 -6.37
C LEU A 29 -10.17 19.64 -4.88
N ARG A 30 -11.29 19.13 -4.35
CA ARG A 30 -11.58 19.13 -2.93
C ARG A 30 -10.58 18.29 -2.15
N GLY A 31 -10.30 17.07 -2.62
CA GLY A 31 -9.36 16.13 -1.96
C GLY A 31 -7.93 16.63 -1.90
N ILE A 32 -7.44 17.27 -2.96
CA ILE A 32 -6.07 17.82 -3.03
C ILE A 32 -5.80 18.88 -1.95
N LYS A 33 -6.80 19.65 -1.53
CA LYS A 33 -6.61 20.72 -0.54
C LYS A 33 -6.08 20.23 0.81
N THR A 34 -6.37 18.98 1.19
CA THR A 34 -5.92 18.37 2.45
C THR A 34 -4.91 17.25 2.25
N LEU A 35 -4.45 17.01 1.00
CA LEU A 35 -3.56 15.91 0.68
C LEU A 35 -2.27 15.94 1.51
N HIS A 36 -1.67 17.13 1.69
CA HIS A 36 -0.43 17.27 2.45
C HIS A 36 -0.58 16.87 3.92
N LEU A 37 -1.71 17.18 4.55
CA LEU A 37 -1.99 16.78 5.94
C LEU A 37 -2.20 15.27 6.05
N ARG A 38 -2.97 14.69 5.11
CA ARG A 38 -3.19 13.25 5.06
C ARG A 38 -1.88 12.49 4.85
N MET A 39 -1.03 12.96 3.92
CA MET A 39 0.27 12.34 3.69
C MET A 39 1.21 12.43 4.88
N GLN A 40 1.18 13.51 5.67
CA GLN A 40 1.93 13.57 6.92
C GLN A 40 1.48 12.50 7.91
N ALA A 41 0.16 12.33 8.09
CA ALA A 41 -0.39 11.30 8.97
C ALA A 41 -0.08 9.88 8.45
N HIS A 42 -0.27 9.61 7.15
CA HIS A 42 0.10 8.32 6.54
C HIS A 42 1.58 7.97 6.76
N CYS A 43 2.49 8.93 6.59
CA CYS A 43 3.91 8.71 6.79
C CYS A 43 4.26 8.45 8.26
N ALA A 44 3.64 9.19 9.17
CA ALA A 44 3.83 9.00 10.61
C ALA A 44 3.35 7.61 11.05
N ASN A 45 2.12 7.24 10.70
CA ASN A 45 1.55 5.94 11.03
C ASN A 45 2.30 4.79 10.34
N GLY A 46 2.65 4.97 9.05
CA GLY A 46 3.44 3.99 8.31
C GLY A 46 4.78 3.67 8.98
N ARG A 47 5.45 4.69 9.51
CA ARG A 47 6.69 4.51 10.27
C ARG A 47 6.46 3.69 11.55
N VAL A 48 5.45 4.07 12.35
CA VAL A 48 5.12 3.36 13.61
C VAL A 48 4.80 1.90 13.34
N VAL A 49 3.95 1.62 12.36
CA VAL A 49 3.56 0.26 11.95
C VAL A 49 4.76 -0.53 11.41
N ALA A 50 5.59 0.08 10.56
CA ALA A 50 6.77 -0.59 10.01
C ALA A 50 7.79 -0.96 11.09
N GLU A 51 8.07 -0.06 12.03
CA GLU A 51 8.99 -0.33 13.15
C GLU A 51 8.45 -1.42 14.10
N TYR A 52 7.14 -1.44 14.38
CA TYR A 52 6.51 -2.51 15.16
C TYR A 52 6.69 -3.87 14.48
N LEU A 53 6.43 -3.94 13.17
CA LEU A 53 6.48 -5.19 12.42
C LEU A 53 7.91 -5.70 12.16
N LYS A 54 8.91 -4.81 12.14
CA LYS A 54 10.30 -5.14 11.79
C LYS A 54 10.89 -6.26 12.65
N ASN A 55 10.59 -6.27 13.93
CA ASN A 55 11.12 -7.23 14.89
C ASN A 55 10.05 -8.21 15.41
N HIS A 56 8.90 -8.25 14.77
CA HIS A 56 7.80 -9.11 15.23
C HIS A 56 8.09 -10.58 14.91
N PRO A 57 7.94 -11.53 15.88
CA PRO A 57 8.36 -12.93 15.72
C PRO A 57 7.60 -13.68 14.62
N LYS A 58 6.40 -13.24 14.24
CA LYS A 58 5.58 -13.82 13.15
C LYS A 58 5.91 -13.25 11.76
N ILE A 59 6.82 -12.29 11.67
CA ILE A 59 7.21 -11.66 10.40
C ILE A 59 8.56 -12.24 9.97
N GLU A 60 8.59 -12.84 8.78
CA GLU A 60 9.82 -13.31 8.14
C GLU A 60 10.53 -12.17 7.43
N LYS A 61 9.76 -11.34 6.71
CA LYS A 61 10.29 -10.23 5.91
C LYS A 61 9.33 -9.07 5.86
N ILE A 62 9.88 -7.86 5.86
CA ILE A 62 9.11 -6.62 5.69
C ILE A 62 9.72 -5.78 4.57
N TYR A 63 8.85 -5.20 3.75
CA TYR A 63 9.22 -4.26 2.70
C TYR A 63 8.59 -2.90 2.99
N TRP A 64 9.41 -1.95 3.36
CA TRP A 64 9.05 -0.55 3.51
C TRP A 64 10.23 0.32 3.08
N PRO A 65 10.05 1.30 2.17
CA PRO A 65 11.17 2.06 1.61
C PRO A 65 11.89 2.94 2.63
N GLY A 66 11.34 3.12 3.82
CA GLY A 66 12.01 3.83 4.94
C GLY A 66 13.16 3.05 5.59
N PHE A 67 13.25 1.74 5.40
CA PHE A 67 14.36 0.95 5.93
C PHE A 67 15.56 0.99 4.97
N THR A 68 16.77 1.10 5.53
CA THR A 68 18.01 1.22 4.76
C THR A 68 18.39 -0.04 3.98
N ASP A 69 17.87 -1.18 4.39
CA ASP A 69 18.04 -2.48 3.71
C ASP A 69 17.02 -2.73 2.60
N HIS A 70 16.04 -1.83 2.42
CA HIS A 70 15.10 -1.90 1.30
C HIS A 70 15.82 -1.55 -0.02
N PRO A 71 15.68 -2.37 -1.10
CA PRO A 71 16.40 -2.16 -2.37
C PRO A 71 16.20 -0.78 -3.00
N GLY A 72 15.02 -0.17 -2.77
CA GLY A 72 14.67 1.16 -3.30
C GLY A 72 14.90 2.32 -2.33
N HIS A 73 15.54 2.11 -1.15
CA HIS A 73 15.66 3.14 -0.11
C HIS A 73 16.31 4.43 -0.62
N GLU A 74 17.46 4.34 -1.27
CA GLU A 74 18.20 5.51 -1.75
C GLU A 74 17.45 6.27 -2.86
N ILE A 75 16.68 5.55 -3.68
CA ILE A 75 15.81 6.17 -4.69
C ILE A 75 14.64 6.89 -4.01
N ALA A 76 13.98 6.23 -3.08
CA ALA A 76 12.88 6.80 -2.30
C ALA A 76 13.33 8.06 -1.53
N LYS A 77 14.46 7.99 -0.84
CA LYS A 77 15.07 9.10 -0.10
C LYS A 77 15.38 10.31 -1.00
N LYS A 78 15.75 10.08 -2.25
CA LYS A 78 16.01 11.14 -3.23
C LYS A 78 14.75 11.76 -3.82
N GLN A 79 13.70 10.95 -4.03
CA GLN A 79 12.51 11.35 -4.80
C GLN A 79 11.30 11.66 -3.93
N MET A 80 11.21 11.07 -2.76
CA MET A 80 10.07 11.22 -1.85
C MET A 80 10.43 12.17 -0.70
N LYS A 81 9.44 12.90 -0.22
CA LYS A 81 9.59 13.76 0.97
C LYS A 81 9.60 12.93 2.26
N ASP A 82 8.87 11.82 2.29
CA ASP A 82 8.85 10.79 3.33
C ASP A 82 8.38 9.47 2.70
N PHE A 83 8.43 8.34 3.42
CA PHE A 83 8.37 6.99 2.85
C PHE A 83 6.97 6.39 2.71
N GLY A 84 5.92 7.14 3.10
CA GLY A 84 4.52 6.73 2.95
C GLY A 84 4.07 5.59 3.87
N GLY A 85 2.80 5.19 3.67
CA GLY A 85 2.11 4.17 4.47
C GLY A 85 1.98 2.81 3.80
N MET A 86 2.64 2.55 2.66
CA MET A 86 2.58 1.24 2.00
C MET A 86 3.64 0.30 2.56
N ILE A 87 3.19 -0.82 3.13
CA ILE A 87 4.05 -1.83 3.76
C ILE A 87 3.63 -3.20 3.23
N SER A 88 4.59 -4.03 2.85
CA SER A 88 4.33 -5.44 2.58
C SER A 88 5.08 -6.31 3.58
N ILE A 89 4.42 -7.34 4.09
CA ILE A 89 4.97 -8.29 5.06
C ILE A 89 4.83 -9.71 4.55
N VAL A 90 5.86 -10.52 4.78
CA VAL A 90 5.82 -11.96 4.57
C VAL A 90 5.67 -12.61 5.96
N LEU A 91 4.60 -13.37 6.14
CA LEU A 91 4.33 -14.05 7.40
C LEU A 91 5.25 -15.27 7.55
N LYS A 92 5.77 -15.48 8.74
CA LYS A 92 6.59 -16.65 9.05
C LYS A 92 5.70 -17.87 9.28
N ASP A 93 6.11 -19.02 8.73
CA ASP A 93 5.47 -20.33 8.94
C ASP A 93 3.96 -20.36 8.61
N ALA A 94 3.50 -19.50 7.68
CA ALA A 94 2.12 -19.43 7.22
C ALA A 94 2.00 -19.89 5.76
N ASP A 95 0.98 -20.67 5.46
CA ASP A 95 0.57 -20.97 4.10
C ASP A 95 -0.46 -19.94 3.57
N MET A 96 -0.92 -20.12 2.35
CA MET A 96 -1.91 -19.25 1.71
C MET A 96 -3.22 -19.17 2.51
N GLN A 97 -3.71 -20.29 3.04
CA GLN A 97 -4.99 -20.33 3.76
C GLN A 97 -4.88 -19.64 5.10
N GLU A 98 -3.79 -19.89 5.83
CA GLU A 98 -3.53 -19.22 7.11
C GLU A 98 -3.33 -17.72 6.92
N THR A 99 -2.60 -17.31 5.87
CA THR A 99 -2.40 -15.89 5.54
C THR A 99 -3.71 -15.19 5.25
N PHE A 100 -4.61 -15.80 4.48
CA PHE A 100 -5.92 -15.25 4.20
C PHE A 100 -6.81 -15.22 5.47
N ARG A 101 -6.72 -16.25 6.31
CA ARG A 101 -7.40 -16.30 7.60
C ARG A 101 -6.96 -15.16 8.52
N ILE A 102 -5.66 -14.89 8.59
CA ILE A 102 -5.11 -13.75 9.34
C ILE A 102 -5.65 -12.43 8.76
N ALA A 103 -5.58 -12.25 7.44
CA ALA A 103 -6.10 -11.06 6.77
C ALA A 103 -7.60 -10.80 7.05
N SER A 104 -8.39 -11.86 7.23
CA SER A 104 -9.84 -11.76 7.49
C SER A 104 -10.18 -11.43 8.97
N ARG A 105 -9.21 -11.43 9.88
CA ARG A 105 -9.43 -11.19 11.32
C ARG A 105 -9.19 -9.75 11.74
N PHE A 106 -8.64 -8.92 10.88
CA PHE A 106 -8.44 -7.50 11.15
C PHE A 106 -9.78 -6.81 11.43
N LYS A 107 -9.78 -5.84 12.32
CA LYS A 107 -10.94 -5.06 12.75
C LYS A 107 -10.87 -3.60 12.35
N VAL A 108 -9.67 -3.04 12.32
CA VAL A 108 -9.39 -1.66 11.88
C VAL A 108 -8.94 -1.67 10.43
N PHE A 109 -7.97 -2.53 10.07
CA PHE A 109 -7.61 -2.72 8.66
C PHE A 109 -8.73 -3.47 7.94
N THR A 110 -9.32 -2.84 6.94
CA THR A 110 -10.34 -3.48 6.09
C THR A 110 -9.69 -4.35 5.01
N LEU A 111 -10.15 -5.59 4.88
CA LEU A 111 -9.72 -6.49 3.80
C LEU A 111 -10.30 -6.00 2.46
N ALA A 112 -9.47 -5.41 1.62
CA ALA A 112 -9.88 -4.82 0.34
C ALA A 112 -8.72 -4.72 -0.67
N GLU A 113 -9.05 -4.61 -1.95
CA GLU A 113 -8.07 -4.47 -3.05
C GLU A 113 -7.58 -3.03 -3.29
N SER A 114 -8.06 -2.05 -2.57
CA SER A 114 -7.68 -0.64 -2.71
C SER A 114 -6.41 -0.28 -1.93
N LEU A 115 -5.98 0.94 -2.04
CA LEU A 115 -4.86 1.51 -1.27
C LEU A 115 -4.92 3.04 -1.22
N GLY A 116 -4.24 3.65 -0.26
CA GLY A 116 -4.00 5.09 -0.20
C GLY A 116 -5.19 5.94 0.28
N GLY A 117 -6.28 5.30 0.72
CA GLY A 117 -7.39 5.96 1.39
C GLY A 117 -7.02 6.38 2.81
N VAL A 118 -7.90 7.16 3.46
CA VAL A 118 -7.73 7.56 4.87
C VAL A 118 -7.92 6.38 5.82
N GLU A 119 -8.72 5.41 5.40
CA GLU A 119 -8.89 4.11 6.08
C GLU A 119 -7.70 3.19 5.83
N SER A 120 -7.32 2.43 6.84
CA SER A 120 -6.32 1.38 6.74
C SER A 120 -6.88 0.15 6.03
N LEU A 121 -6.14 -0.37 5.06
CA LEU A 121 -6.53 -1.54 4.28
C LEU A 121 -5.46 -2.64 4.37
N VAL A 122 -5.92 -3.89 4.37
CA VAL A 122 -5.08 -5.08 4.20
C VAL A 122 -5.53 -5.83 2.95
N ASN A 123 -4.58 -6.38 2.22
CA ASN A 123 -4.86 -7.15 1.02
C ASN A 123 -3.93 -8.37 0.97
N HIS A 124 -4.46 -9.50 0.49
CA HIS A 124 -3.70 -10.70 0.20
C HIS A 124 -3.48 -10.80 -1.32
N PRO A 125 -2.33 -10.33 -1.84
CA PRO A 125 -2.14 -10.19 -3.28
C PRO A 125 -2.29 -11.51 -4.05
N ALA A 126 -1.85 -12.62 -3.48
CA ALA A 126 -1.87 -13.92 -4.15
C ALA A 126 -3.28 -14.42 -4.51
N THR A 127 -4.31 -14.10 -3.72
CA THR A 127 -5.70 -14.51 -3.99
C THR A 127 -6.59 -13.38 -4.50
N MET A 128 -6.15 -12.12 -4.39
CA MET A 128 -6.93 -10.94 -4.75
C MET A 128 -6.36 -10.30 -6.03
N THR A 129 -5.46 -9.32 -5.89
CA THR A 129 -4.98 -8.52 -7.04
C THR A 129 -4.17 -9.30 -8.07
N HIS A 130 -3.56 -10.43 -7.71
CA HIS A 130 -2.74 -11.28 -8.57
C HIS A 130 -3.27 -12.71 -8.70
N GLY A 131 -4.53 -12.95 -8.30
CA GLY A 131 -5.13 -14.29 -8.32
C GLY A 131 -5.26 -14.93 -9.70
N SER A 132 -5.28 -14.13 -10.77
CA SER A 132 -5.28 -14.61 -12.16
C SER A 132 -3.89 -14.92 -12.72
N ILE A 133 -2.80 -14.57 -12.00
CA ILE A 133 -1.43 -14.77 -12.45
C ILE A 133 -0.96 -16.15 -11.96
N PRO A 134 -0.35 -16.99 -12.83
CA PRO A 134 0.23 -18.27 -12.42
C PRO A 134 1.23 -18.09 -11.27
N LYS A 135 1.23 -19.05 -10.34
CA LYS A 135 2.03 -18.97 -9.11
C LYS A 135 3.50 -18.70 -9.38
N GLU A 136 4.09 -19.41 -10.33
CA GLU A 136 5.51 -19.30 -10.67
C GLU A 136 5.86 -17.86 -11.10
N ILE A 137 5.00 -17.24 -11.92
CA ILE A 137 5.22 -15.87 -12.42
C ILE A 137 5.06 -14.84 -11.31
N ARG A 138 4.07 -14.99 -10.42
CA ARG A 138 3.89 -14.03 -9.32
C ARG A 138 4.98 -14.14 -8.25
N GLU A 139 5.51 -15.35 -8.02
CA GLU A 139 6.62 -15.56 -7.10
C GLU A 139 7.94 -14.96 -7.62
N GLU A 140 8.20 -14.99 -8.93
CA GLU A 140 9.35 -14.32 -9.56
C GLU A 140 9.38 -12.80 -9.26
N VAL A 141 8.21 -12.17 -9.15
CA VAL A 141 8.10 -10.74 -8.80
C VAL A 141 7.89 -10.50 -7.30
N GLY A 142 8.04 -11.56 -6.47
CA GLY A 142 7.99 -11.45 -5.01
C GLY A 142 6.60 -11.53 -4.39
N VAL A 143 5.56 -11.89 -5.16
CA VAL A 143 4.19 -12.08 -4.64
C VAL A 143 4.02 -13.54 -4.21
N VAL A 144 4.56 -13.86 -3.05
CA VAL A 144 4.50 -15.20 -2.43
C VAL A 144 3.16 -15.44 -1.72
N ASP A 145 2.85 -16.72 -1.42
CA ASP A 145 1.57 -17.15 -0.84
C ASP A 145 1.29 -16.59 0.56
N ASN A 146 2.34 -16.26 1.31
CA ASN A 146 2.27 -15.70 2.67
C ASN A 146 2.53 -14.19 2.75
N LEU A 147 2.34 -13.47 1.63
CA LEU A 147 2.47 -12.02 1.56
C LEU A 147 1.16 -11.32 1.92
N LEU A 148 1.22 -10.33 2.81
CA LEU A 148 0.17 -9.34 3.03
C LEU A 148 0.68 -7.94 2.65
N ARG A 149 -0.18 -7.14 2.04
CA ARG A 149 0.08 -5.72 1.77
C ARG A 149 -0.82 -4.86 2.65
N LEU A 150 -0.22 -3.98 3.40
CA LEU A 150 -0.89 -2.99 4.25
C LEU A 150 -0.85 -1.62 3.57
N SER A 151 -2.00 -0.96 3.49
CA SER A 151 -2.12 0.46 3.19
C SER A 151 -2.51 1.17 4.48
N VAL A 152 -1.52 1.72 5.15
CA VAL A 152 -1.72 2.34 6.47
C VAL A 152 -2.41 3.68 6.31
N GLY A 153 -3.54 3.84 6.97
CA GLY A 153 -4.38 5.05 6.96
C GLY A 153 -3.96 6.10 7.97
N ILE A 154 -4.93 6.90 8.40
CA ILE A 154 -4.72 8.02 9.31
C ILE A 154 -5.45 7.85 10.65
N GLU A 155 -5.86 6.63 10.99
CA GLU A 155 -6.42 6.26 12.29
C GLU A 155 -5.37 6.50 13.39
N ASP A 156 -5.78 6.36 14.65
CA ASP A 156 -4.84 6.41 15.76
C ASP A 156 -3.81 5.26 15.65
N ALA A 157 -2.54 5.60 15.81
CA ALA A 157 -1.46 4.62 15.66
C ALA A 157 -1.53 3.47 16.68
N GLU A 158 -2.03 3.74 17.90
CA GLU A 158 -2.20 2.72 18.94
C GLU A 158 -3.27 1.71 18.55
N ASP A 159 -4.38 2.14 17.93
CA ASP A 159 -5.43 1.28 17.43
C ASP A 159 -4.92 0.38 16.29
N LEU A 160 -4.09 0.93 15.39
CA LEU A 160 -3.46 0.16 14.31
C LEU A 160 -2.53 -0.94 14.85
N ILE A 161 -1.73 -0.61 15.87
CA ILE A 161 -0.84 -1.58 16.52
C ILE A 161 -1.64 -2.65 17.26
N ALA A 162 -2.68 -2.26 17.99
CA ALA A 162 -3.55 -3.21 18.71
C ALA A 162 -4.24 -4.19 17.74
N ASP A 163 -4.65 -3.71 16.57
CA ASP A 163 -5.25 -4.57 15.53
C ASP A 163 -4.22 -5.55 14.93
N LEU A 164 -3.00 -5.10 14.71
CA LEU A 164 -1.90 -5.98 14.27
C LEU A 164 -1.56 -7.04 15.34
N GLU A 165 -1.46 -6.64 16.59
CA GLU A 165 -1.14 -7.53 17.70
C GLU A 165 -2.18 -8.64 17.85
N GLN A 166 -3.49 -8.30 17.77
CA GLN A 166 -4.57 -9.29 17.93
C GLN A 166 -4.65 -10.32 16.78
N VAL A 167 -4.13 -10.02 15.58
CA VAL A 167 -4.12 -10.97 14.46
C VAL A 167 -2.83 -11.78 14.36
N LEU A 168 -1.72 -11.22 14.88
CA LEU A 168 -0.40 -11.84 14.86
C LEU A 168 -0.03 -12.58 16.16
N SER A 169 -0.91 -12.54 17.16
CA SER A 169 -0.71 -13.27 18.43
C SER A 169 -0.81 -14.80 18.28
#